data_6b019ca62f87eb1e61ae452cbf574b17
#
_entry.id   6b019ca62f87eb1e61ae452cbf574b17
#
_cell.length_a   1.000
_cell.length_b   1.000
_cell.length_c   1.000
_cell.angle_alpha   90.00
_cell.angle_beta   90.00
_cell.angle_gamma   90.00
#
_symmetry.space_group_name_H-M   'P 1'
#
loop_
_entity.id
_entity.type
_entity.pdbx_description
1 polymer ?
#
loop_
_entity_poly.entity_id
_entity_poly.type
_entity_poly.pdbx_seq_one_letter_code
_entity_poly.pdbx_strand_id
1 'polypeptide(L)'
;YYFTSLSFLQCYVQQSLYYTSSNLAQQGQTRSEDKGFSYSASLNGTVFFNPSKTFTGTFFLSYLSPQIANGGRIATMCFTGVGLSYALLQGKLRLTTNLNNLIRTDSRLTMVSEGNKIEIVNYMPLRTFDVGVSYSFGASLSSKELSENAKALRSRM
;
A
#
# COMPACT_ATOMS: atom_id res chain seq x y z
N TYR A 1 3.85 -11.55 -8.73
CA TYR A 1 4.84 -11.68 -9.81
C TYR A 1 5.73 -10.44 -9.84
N TYR A 2 7.05 -10.64 -9.86
CA TYR A 2 8.03 -9.58 -10.05
C TYR A 2 8.40 -9.50 -11.54
N PHE A 3 8.31 -8.31 -12.11
CA PHE A 3 8.82 -8.01 -13.45
C PHE A 3 10.07 -7.12 -13.29
N THR A 4 11.26 -7.72 -13.37
CA THR A 4 12.53 -7.02 -13.18
C THR A 4 13.39 -6.95 -14.47
N SER A 5 12.77 -7.06 -15.63
CA SER A 5 13.56 -7.17 -16.87
C SER A 5 14.15 -5.85 -17.39
N LEU A 6 13.80 -4.72 -16.81
CA LEU A 6 14.27 -3.41 -17.28
C LEU A 6 15.09 -2.72 -16.18
N SER A 7 16.30 -2.28 -16.50
CA SER A 7 17.19 -1.61 -15.54
C SER A 7 16.61 -0.31 -14.97
N PHE A 8 15.70 0.32 -15.71
CA PHE A 8 15.06 1.58 -15.33
C PHE A 8 13.68 1.41 -14.64
N LEU A 9 13.12 0.18 -14.58
CA LEU A 9 11.79 -0.06 -14.07
C LEU A 9 11.76 -1.34 -13.25
N GLN A 10 11.21 -1.25 -12.04
CA GLN A 10 10.85 -2.38 -11.21
C GLN A 10 9.34 -2.35 -10.96
N CYS A 11 8.64 -3.44 -11.24
CA CYS A 11 7.21 -3.57 -11.00
C CYS A 11 6.91 -4.83 -10.19
N TYR A 12 5.93 -4.70 -9.32
CA TYR A 12 5.36 -5.79 -8.56
C TYR A 12 3.85 -5.81 -8.75
N VAL A 13 3.33 -6.97 -9.16
CA VAL A 13 1.89 -7.21 -9.32
C VAL A 13 1.47 -8.29 -8.34
N GLN A 14 0.44 -8.00 -7.57
CA GLN A 14 -0.22 -8.96 -6.69
C GLN A 14 -1.68 -9.07 -7.06
N GLN A 15 -2.20 -10.29 -7.07
CA GLN A 15 -3.61 -10.56 -7.31
C GLN A 15 -4.09 -11.62 -6.32
N SER A 16 -5.32 -11.47 -5.87
CA SER A 16 -5.97 -12.43 -4.97
C SER A 16 -7.43 -12.56 -5.34
N LEU A 17 -7.90 -13.80 -5.41
CA LEU A 17 -9.30 -14.16 -5.56
C LEU A 17 -9.70 -14.95 -4.33
N TYR A 18 -10.78 -14.57 -3.68
CA TYR A 18 -11.28 -15.28 -2.51
C TYR A 18 -12.80 -15.38 -2.54
N TYR A 19 -13.29 -16.45 -1.94
CA TYR A 19 -14.70 -16.68 -1.75
C TYR A 19 -15.05 -16.45 -0.29
N THR A 20 -16.05 -15.63 -0.03
CA THR A 20 -16.57 -15.37 1.31
C THR A 20 -17.97 -15.95 1.43
N SER A 21 -18.21 -16.70 2.51
CA SER A 21 -19.54 -17.13 2.93
C SER A 21 -19.71 -16.70 4.39
N SER A 22 -20.68 -15.86 4.66
CA SER A 22 -21.00 -15.44 6.01
C SER A 22 -22.43 -15.84 6.38
N ASN A 23 -22.57 -16.48 7.54
CA ASN A 23 -23.84 -16.87 8.12
C ASN A 23 -24.06 -16.02 9.38
N LEU A 24 -24.90 -14.99 9.31
CA LEU A 24 -25.29 -14.21 10.47
C LEU A 24 -26.58 -14.80 11.06
N ALA A 25 -26.47 -15.45 12.21
CA ALA A 25 -27.60 -15.83 13.03
C ALA A 25 -27.82 -14.73 14.05
N GLN A 26 -28.82 -13.88 13.84
CA GLN A 26 -29.28 -12.94 14.84
C GLN A 26 -30.45 -13.56 15.57
N GLN A 27 -30.47 -13.45 16.92
CA GLN A 27 -31.48 -14.07 17.77
C GLN A 27 -32.88 -13.57 17.36
N GLY A 28 -33.70 -14.47 16.81
CA GLY A 28 -35.09 -14.17 16.38
C GLY A 28 -35.30 -13.77 14.92
N GLN A 29 -34.26 -13.77 14.09
CA GLN A 29 -34.38 -13.34 12.68
C GLN A 29 -34.02 -14.46 11.69
N THR A 30 -34.57 -14.33 10.48
CA THR A 30 -34.27 -15.20 9.33
C THR A 30 -32.76 -15.15 9.04
N ARG A 31 -32.13 -16.30 9.00
CA ARG A 31 -30.72 -16.49 8.69
C ARG A 31 -30.42 -15.86 7.33
N SER A 32 -29.67 -14.77 7.30
CA SER A 32 -29.12 -14.21 6.06
C SER A 32 -27.82 -14.91 5.73
N GLU A 33 -27.78 -15.56 4.60
CA GLU A 33 -26.57 -16.19 4.08
C GLU A 33 -26.06 -15.36 2.91
N ASP A 34 -24.97 -14.63 3.14
CA ASP A 34 -24.29 -13.85 2.11
C ASP A 34 -23.08 -14.61 1.59
N LYS A 35 -23.06 -14.86 0.28
CA LYS A 35 -21.97 -15.55 -0.41
C LYS A 35 -21.48 -14.74 -1.60
N GLY A 36 -20.20 -14.77 -1.88
CA GLY A 36 -19.68 -14.14 -3.07
C GLY A 36 -18.17 -14.27 -3.24
N PHE A 37 -17.76 -14.06 -4.47
CA PHE A 37 -16.36 -13.93 -4.84
C PHE A 37 -15.93 -12.47 -4.72
N SER A 38 -14.70 -12.30 -4.27
CA SER A 38 -14.04 -11.00 -4.21
C SER A 38 -12.67 -11.11 -4.85
N TYR A 39 -12.29 -10.07 -5.55
CA TYR A 39 -11.02 -9.96 -6.25
C TYR A 39 -10.27 -8.71 -5.80
N SER A 40 -8.97 -8.85 -5.58
CA SER A 40 -8.08 -7.72 -5.36
C SER A 40 -6.88 -7.78 -6.30
N ALA A 41 -6.46 -6.63 -6.76
CA ALA A 41 -5.26 -6.48 -7.56
C ALA A 41 -4.48 -5.26 -7.09
N SER A 42 -3.17 -5.39 -7.02
CA SER A 42 -2.30 -4.25 -6.79
C SER A 42 -1.12 -4.26 -7.76
N LEU A 43 -0.76 -3.08 -8.21
CA LEU A 43 0.40 -2.79 -9.02
C LEU A 43 1.23 -1.74 -8.30
N ASN A 44 2.47 -2.06 -8.02
CA ASN A 44 3.43 -1.14 -7.44
C ASN A 44 4.65 -1.07 -8.35
N GLY A 45 5.23 0.09 -8.52
CA GLY A 45 6.41 0.22 -9.34
C GLY A 45 7.32 1.37 -8.94
N THR A 46 8.56 1.22 -9.33
CA THR A 46 9.60 2.25 -9.19
C THR A 46 10.28 2.44 -10.55
N VAL A 47 10.32 3.67 -11.00
CA VAL A 47 11.04 4.10 -12.19
C VAL A 47 12.35 4.76 -11.75
N PHE A 48 13.46 4.32 -12.30
CA PHE A 48 14.77 4.94 -12.07
C PHE A 48 15.07 5.85 -13.25
N PHE A 49 15.07 7.16 -13.02
CA PHE A 49 15.30 8.16 -14.08
C PHE A 49 16.78 8.33 -14.45
N ASN A 50 17.68 7.84 -13.59
CA ASN A 50 19.11 7.91 -13.84
C ASN A 50 19.82 6.60 -13.41
N PRO A 51 20.99 6.27 -14.01
CA PRO A 51 21.74 5.06 -13.70
C PRO A 51 22.19 4.96 -12.24
N SER A 52 22.45 6.10 -11.58
CA SER A 52 22.83 6.16 -10.16
C SER A 52 21.65 5.95 -9.21
N LYS A 53 20.42 5.82 -9.74
CA LYS A 53 19.17 5.63 -8.98
C LYS A 53 18.93 6.69 -7.90
N THR A 54 19.53 7.88 -8.08
CA THR A 54 19.36 9.00 -7.16
C THR A 54 18.05 9.75 -7.41
N PHE A 55 17.51 9.67 -8.64
CA PHE A 55 16.22 10.22 -9.01
C PHE A 55 15.27 9.08 -9.37
N THR A 56 14.20 8.94 -8.60
CA THR A 56 13.24 7.84 -8.74
C THR A 56 11.81 8.35 -8.72
N GLY A 57 10.96 7.70 -9.51
CA GLY A 57 9.52 7.83 -9.45
C GLY A 57 8.90 6.56 -8.87
N THR A 58 7.86 6.70 -8.10
CA THR A 58 7.06 5.57 -7.60
C THR A 58 5.62 5.72 -8.05
N PHE A 59 4.94 4.60 -8.26
CA PHE A 59 3.51 4.59 -8.49
C PHE A 59 2.89 3.38 -7.82
N PHE A 60 1.66 3.53 -7.41
CA PHE A 60 0.85 2.41 -6.95
C PHE A 60 -0.59 2.52 -7.42
N LEU A 61 -1.18 1.37 -7.67
CA LEU A 61 -2.59 1.18 -7.97
C LEU A 61 -3.06 -0.03 -7.17
N SER A 62 -4.12 0.12 -6.39
CA SER A 62 -4.77 -0.98 -5.69
C SER A 62 -6.26 -0.96 -6.00
N TYR A 63 -6.77 -2.07 -6.46
CA TYR A 63 -8.17 -2.29 -6.79
C TYR A 63 -8.75 -3.38 -5.91
N LEU A 64 -9.92 -3.11 -5.34
CA LEU A 64 -10.71 -4.05 -4.55
C LEU A 64 -12.10 -4.14 -5.17
N SER A 65 -12.49 -5.33 -5.63
CA SER A 65 -13.86 -5.57 -6.07
C SER A 65 -14.83 -5.47 -4.90
N PRO A 66 -16.15 -5.43 -5.13
CA PRO A 66 -17.12 -5.49 -4.05
C PRO A 66 -16.86 -6.69 -3.13
N GLN A 67 -17.00 -6.48 -1.82
CA GLN A 67 -16.72 -7.48 -0.81
C GLN A 67 -17.92 -7.68 0.10
N ILE A 68 -18.13 -8.91 0.56
CA ILE A 68 -19.11 -9.23 1.59
C ILE A 68 -18.42 -9.12 2.95
N ALA A 69 -18.96 -8.29 3.82
CA ALA A 69 -18.43 -8.10 5.17
C ALA A 69 -19.55 -7.71 6.14
N ASN A 70 -19.55 -8.31 7.31
CA ASN A 70 -20.45 -7.96 8.43
C ASN A 70 -21.95 -7.91 8.04
N GLY A 71 -22.43 -8.83 7.20
CA GLY A 71 -23.82 -8.87 6.75
C GLY A 71 -24.20 -7.79 5.76
N GLY A 72 -23.21 -7.17 5.13
CA GLY A 72 -23.40 -6.16 4.10
C GLY A 72 -22.43 -6.29 2.96
N ARG A 73 -22.53 -5.38 2.01
CA ARG A 73 -21.65 -5.33 0.84
C ARG A 73 -20.86 -4.02 0.81
N ILE A 74 -19.56 -4.13 0.80
CA ILE A 74 -18.66 -3.00 0.57
C ILE A 74 -18.51 -2.82 -0.94
N ALA A 75 -18.69 -1.60 -1.43
CA ALA A 75 -18.53 -1.27 -2.83
C ALA A 75 -17.05 -1.35 -3.27
N THR A 76 -16.84 -1.36 -4.57
CA THR A 76 -15.50 -1.28 -5.18
C THR A 76 -14.69 -0.12 -4.63
N MET A 77 -13.43 -0.38 -4.31
CA MET A 77 -12.48 0.65 -3.89
C MET A 77 -11.26 0.65 -4.80
N CYS A 78 -10.73 1.83 -5.07
CA CYS A 78 -9.51 2.02 -5.83
C CYS A 78 -8.62 3.04 -5.11
N PHE A 79 -7.36 2.68 -4.90
CA PHE A 79 -6.35 3.53 -4.29
C PHE A 79 -5.21 3.73 -5.28
N THR A 80 -4.81 4.98 -5.46
CA THR A 80 -3.78 5.32 -6.44
C THR A 80 -2.87 6.41 -5.90
N GLY A 81 -1.62 6.36 -6.30
CA GLY A 81 -0.68 7.42 -5.98
C GLY A 81 0.56 7.35 -6.84
N VAL A 82 1.22 8.48 -6.91
CA VAL A 82 2.53 8.66 -7.54
C VAL A 82 3.44 9.44 -6.62
N GLY A 83 4.73 9.19 -6.71
CA GLY A 83 5.73 9.88 -5.93
C GLY A 83 7.00 10.15 -6.70
N LEU A 84 7.76 11.13 -6.29
CA LEU A 84 9.10 11.40 -6.76
C LEU A 84 10.04 11.46 -5.56
N SER A 85 11.25 10.96 -5.73
CA SER A 85 12.29 11.00 -4.71
C SER A 85 13.62 11.37 -5.35
N TYR A 86 14.28 12.35 -4.76
CA TYR A 86 15.60 12.78 -5.20
C TYR A 86 16.60 12.72 -4.04
N ALA A 87 17.65 11.92 -4.21
CA ALA A 87 18.71 11.74 -3.24
C ALA A 87 19.90 12.62 -3.61
N LEU A 88 20.33 13.47 -2.68
CA LEU A 88 21.41 14.42 -2.77
C LEU A 88 22.50 14.10 -1.73
N LEU A 89 23.63 14.75 -1.83
CA LEU A 89 24.74 14.62 -0.87
C LEU A 89 25.13 13.16 -0.60
N GLN A 90 25.32 12.38 -1.68
CA GLN A 90 25.62 10.94 -1.61
C GLN A 90 24.58 10.13 -0.83
N GLY A 91 23.30 10.52 -0.95
CA GLY A 91 22.19 9.85 -0.28
C GLY A 91 21.88 10.34 1.12
N LYS A 92 22.68 11.26 1.69
CA LYS A 92 22.43 11.83 3.01
C LYS A 92 21.18 12.73 3.07
N LEU A 93 20.91 13.47 2.01
CA LEU A 93 19.71 14.30 1.90
C LEU A 93 18.75 13.68 0.88
N ARG A 94 17.50 13.47 1.26
CA ARG A 94 16.44 12.98 0.39
C ARG A 94 15.26 13.91 0.40
N LEU A 95 14.86 14.33 -0.78
CA LEU A 95 13.63 15.07 -1.04
C LEU A 95 12.60 14.11 -1.60
N THR A 96 11.37 14.16 -1.09
CA THR A 96 10.27 13.33 -1.56
C THR A 96 9.03 14.17 -1.78
N THR A 97 8.28 13.84 -2.83
CA THR A 97 6.94 14.38 -3.06
C THR A 97 6.01 13.22 -3.38
N ASN A 98 4.80 13.23 -2.83
CA ASN A 98 3.79 12.23 -3.12
C ASN A 98 2.46 12.90 -3.43
N LEU A 99 1.75 12.33 -4.38
CA LEU A 99 0.38 12.69 -4.72
C LEU A 99 -0.47 11.43 -4.62
N ASN A 100 -1.35 11.38 -3.65
CA ASN A 100 -2.19 10.24 -3.35
C ASN A 100 -3.65 10.50 -3.75
N ASN A 101 -4.43 9.42 -3.85
CA ASN A 101 -5.86 9.46 -4.18
C ASN A 101 -6.16 10.15 -5.51
N LEU A 102 -5.34 9.84 -6.55
CA LEU A 102 -5.55 10.37 -7.91
C LEU A 102 -6.92 9.99 -8.47
N ILE A 103 -7.34 8.74 -8.22
CA ILE A 103 -8.68 8.24 -8.49
C ILE A 103 -9.37 8.11 -7.12
N ARG A 104 -10.42 8.89 -6.93
CA ARG A 104 -11.20 8.87 -5.69
C ARG A 104 -12.30 7.83 -5.79
N THR A 105 -12.34 6.92 -4.82
CA THR A 105 -13.47 6.02 -4.58
C THR A 105 -13.85 6.10 -3.12
N ASP A 106 -15.09 6.49 -2.83
CA ASP A 106 -15.58 6.50 -1.46
C ASP A 106 -15.91 5.06 -1.03
N SER A 107 -15.58 4.71 0.21
CA SER A 107 -15.96 3.42 0.78
C SER A 107 -17.43 3.43 1.14
N ARG A 108 -18.22 2.57 0.50
CA ARG A 108 -19.66 2.47 0.73
C ARG A 108 -20.01 1.07 1.20
N LEU A 109 -20.55 0.98 2.42
CA LEU A 109 -21.09 -0.25 2.98
C LEU A 109 -22.61 -0.19 2.90
N THR A 110 -23.20 -1.17 2.23
CA THR A 110 -24.65 -1.34 2.15
C THR A 110 -25.05 -2.59 2.92
N MET A 111 -25.94 -2.44 3.88
CA MET A 111 -26.56 -3.54 4.63
C MET A 111 -28.06 -3.49 4.43
N VAL A 112 -28.69 -4.68 4.37
CA VAL A 112 -30.14 -4.81 4.30
C VAL A 112 -30.59 -5.66 5.50
N SER A 113 -31.44 -5.11 6.35
CA SER A 113 -32.00 -5.80 7.52
C SER A 113 -33.49 -5.49 7.62
N GLU A 114 -34.33 -6.52 7.73
CA GLU A 114 -35.79 -6.41 7.89
C GLU A 114 -36.48 -5.49 6.85
N GLY A 115 -36.01 -5.53 5.61
CA GLY A 115 -36.53 -4.64 4.55
C GLY A 115 -35.98 -3.22 4.57
N ASN A 116 -35.22 -2.85 5.58
CA ASN A 116 -34.56 -1.55 5.68
C ASN A 116 -33.17 -1.62 5.04
N LYS A 117 -32.85 -0.65 4.18
CA LYS A 117 -31.52 -0.48 3.61
C LYS A 117 -30.75 0.56 4.40
N ILE A 118 -29.63 0.14 4.99
CA ILE A 118 -28.70 1.03 5.67
C ILE A 118 -27.49 1.21 4.77
N GLU A 119 -27.13 2.44 4.49
CA GLU A 119 -25.97 2.78 3.66
C GLU A 119 -25.02 3.67 4.49
N ILE A 120 -23.82 3.18 4.72
CA ILE A 120 -22.77 3.91 5.42
C ILE A 120 -21.74 4.31 4.37
N VAL A 121 -21.55 5.62 4.19
CA VAL A 121 -20.56 6.17 3.26
C VAL A 121 -19.42 6.77 4.05
N ASN A 122 -18.23 6.19 3.93
CA ASN A 122 -17.00 6.76 4.42
C ASN A 122 -16.30 7.48 3.27
N TYR A 123 -16.29 8.79 3.35
CA TYR A 123 -15.60 9.60 2.35
C TYR A 123 -14.10 9.43 2.49
N MET A 124 -13.47 8.97 1.42
CA MET A 124 -12.01 8.93 1.36
C MET A 124 -11.45 10.36 1.37
N PRO A 125 -10.26 10.55 1.98
CA PRO A 125 -9.59 11.85 1.93
C PRO A 125 -9.49 12.36 0.49
N LEU A 126 -9.57 13.67 0.34
CA LEU A 126 -9.30 14.33 -0.93
C LEU A 126 -7.88 13.98 -1.39
N ARG A 127 -7.56 14.32 -2.63
CA ARG A 127 -6.18 14.21 -3.11
C ARG A 127 -5.24 14.88 -2.14
N THR A 128 -4.22 14.15 -1.69
CA THR A 128 -3.20 14.69 -0.80
C THR A 128 -1.91 14.86 -1.56
N PHE A 129 -1.28 15.99 -1.33
CA PHE A 129 0.06 16.27 -1.81
C PHE A 129 0.98 16.43 -0.62
N ASP A 130 1.99 15.55 -0.53
CA ASP A 130 2.94 15.52 0.57
C ASP A 130 4.33 15.87 0.06
N VAL A 131 5.05 16.68 0.82
CA VAL A 131 6.47 16.98 0.58
C VAL A 131 7.26 16.58 1.83
N GLY A 132 8.30 15.80 1.64
CA GLY A 132 9.17 15.34 2.71
C GLY A 132 10.62 15.70 2.44
N VAL A 133 11.33 16.05 3.50
CA VAL A 133 12.79 16.22 3.51
C VAL A 133 13.35 15.36 4.61
N SER A 134 14.28 14.48 4.27
CA SER A 134 14.98 13.67 5.26
C SER A 134 16.49 13.87 5.12
N TYR A 135 17.16 14.02 6.26
CA TYR A 135 18.61 14.12 6.31
C TYR A 135 19.18 13.10 7.31
N SER A 136 20.12 12.29 6.83
CA SER A 136 20.79 11.27 7.65
C SER A 136 22.08 11.85 8.23
N PHE A 137 22.12 11.98 9.55
CA PHE A 137 23.31 12.41 10.29
C PHE A 137 24.19 11.19 10.62
N GLY A 138 25.49 11.41 10.66
CA GLY A 138 26.48 10.41 11.07
C GLY A 138 27.19 9.73 9.91
N ALA A 139 28.26 9.02 10.22
CA ALA A 139 28.97 8.15 9.29
C ALA A 139 28.25 6.80 9.20
N SER A 140 28.03 6.30 7.98
CA SER A 140 27.62 4.92 7.80
C SER A 140 28.82 4.03 8.13
N LEU A 141 28.78 3.34 9.27
CA LEU A 141 29.75 2.29 9.54
C LEU A 141 29.58 1.17 8.51
N SER A 142 30.64 0.84 7.79
CA SER A 142 30.63 -0.31 6.90
C SER A 142 30.48 -1.59 7.72
N SER A 143 29.91 -2.63 7.14
CA SER A 143 29.80 -3.94 7.80
C SER A 143 31.17 -4.50 8.22
N LYS A 144 32.22 -4.10 7.52
CA LYS A 144 33.60 -4.45 7.82
C LYS A 144 34.09 -3.76 9.08
N GLU A 145 33.84 -2.44 9.24
CA GLU A 145 34.21 -1.68 10.46
C GLU A 145 33.44 -2.17 11.68
N LEU A 146 32.16 -2.53 11.54
CA LEU A 146 31.39 -3.15 12.61
C LEU A 146 32.00 -4.49 13.06
N SER A 147 32.48 -5.33 12.11
CA SER A 147 33.09 -6.61 12.41
C SER A 147 34.48 -6.46 13.10
N GLU A 148 35.26 -5.48 12.69
CA GLU A 148 36.55 -5.18 13.29
C GLU A 148 36.43 -4.61 14.71
N ASN A 149 35.44 -3.71 14.92
CA ASN A 149 35.12 -3.19 16.24
C ASN A 149 34.62 -4.28 17.20
N ALA A 150 33.80 -5.22 16.70
CA ALA A 150 33.33 -6.36 17.49
C ALA A 150 34.48 -7.31 17.87
N LYS A 151 35.46 -7.54 16.97
CA LYS A 151 36.69 -8.32 17.28
C LYS A 151 37.57 -7.62 18.31
N ALA A 152 37.76 -6.31 18.18
CA ALA A 152 38.56 -5.51 19.13
C ALA A 152 37.94 -5.49 20.53
N LEU A 153 36.62 -5.50 20.65
CA LEU A 153 35.95 -5.61 21.96
C LEU A 153 36.11 -7.00 22.56
N ARG A 154 36.05 -8.08 21.78
CA ARG A 154 36.26 -9.45 22.26
C ARG A 154 37.68 -9.75 22.69
N SER A 155 38.67 -9.06 22.12
CA SER A 155 40.07 -9.24 22.52
C SER A 155 40.45 -8.51 23.82
N ARG A 156 39.55 -7.69 24.37
CA ARG A 156 39.75 -6.95 25.64
C ARG A 156 39.01 -7.56 26.84
N MET A 157 38.21 -8.61 26.59
CA MET A 157 37.56 -9.44 27.59
C MET A 157 38.38 -10.71 27.86
#